data_86865c493c1f7206c41a960f86547f7d
#
_entry.id   86865c493c1f7206c41a960f86547f7d
#
_cell.length_a   1.000
_cell.length_b   1.000
_cell.length_c   1.000
_cell.angle_alpha   90.00
_cell.angle_beta   90.00
_cell.angle_gamma   90.00
#
_symmetry.space_group_name_H-M   'P 1'
#
loop_
_entity.id
_entity.type
_entity.pdbx_description
1 polymer ?
#
loop_
_entity_poly.entity_id
_entity_poly.type
_entity_poly.pdbx_seq_one_letter_code
_entity_poly.pdbx_strand_id
1 'polypeptide(L)'
;MKKLLIFLIFLIPSISYSNVYDGIWEVTDVVGESWFSLKKRHIGKTQQFYKGFADGVFFNCNYRGLVTTGNRYTLDEFLNKKEFRLFRKYQDELDMVGTKVSVTRKTCTGNYLANRKVMYPIVNFENWDKAFYLSNGVIYVMEQDWSSY
;
A
#
# COMPACT_ATOMS: atom_id res chain seq x y z
N MET A 1 45.09 24.18 32.85
CA MET A 1 44.29 22.98 32.66
C MET A 1 43.19 23.28 31.60
N LYS A 2 43.41 22.84 30.38
CA LYS A 2 42.46 23.06 29.26
C LYS A 2 41.41 21.94 29.29
N LYS A 3 40.14 22.29 29.58
CA LYS A 3 39.01 21.35 29.51
C LYS A 3 38.67 21.11 28.04
N LEU A 4 38.97 19.90 27.58
CA LEU A 4 38.58 19.41 26.24
C LEU A 4 37.12 19.05 26.31
N LEU A 5 36.26 19.89 25.71
CA LEU A 5 34.83 19.61 25.56
C LEU A 5 34.64 18.67 24.34
N ILE A 6 34.49 17.41 24.60
CA ILE A 6 34.15 16.41 23.54
C ILE A 6 32.69 16.59 23.20
N PHE A 7 32.43 17.21 22.05
CA PHE A 7 31.10 17.22 21.42
C PHE A 7 30.82 15.85 20.81
N LEU A 8 30.12 15.02 21.55
CA LEU A 8 29.59 13.77 21.02
C LEU A 8 28.41 14.11 20.07
N ILE A 9 28.69 14.26 18.78
CA ILE A 9 27.66 14.36 17.75
C ILE A 9 27.03 12.98 17.64
N PHE A 10 25.86 12.81 18.25
CA PHE A 10 24.98 11.69 17.97
C PHE A 10 24.53 11.79 16.50
N LEU A 11 25.21 11.09 15.62
CA LEU A 11 24.70 10.74 14.30
C LEU A 11 23.49 9.83 14.51
N ILE A 12 22.33 10.44 14.66
CA ILE A 12 21.06 9.70 14.57
C ILE A 12 20.97 9.29 13.10
N PRO A 13 21.06 7.99 12.77
CA PRO A 13 20.78 7.57 11.41
C PRO A 13 19.34 7.99 11.14
N SER A 14 19.15 8.92 10.22
CA SER A 14 17.85 9.19 9.64
C SER A 14 17.43 7.88 8.94
N ILE A 15 16.61 7.09 9.63
CA ILE A 15 15.95 5.93 9.03
C ILE A 15 15.07 6.52 7.95
N SER A 16 15.59 6.58 6.75
CA SER A 16 14.81 6.78 5.55
C SER A 16 13.81 5.63 5.51
N TYR A 17 12.56 5.89 5.89
CA TYR A 17 11.48 4.98 5.58
C TYR A 17 11.39 4.95 4.05
N SER A 18 12.09 4.01 3.43
CA SER A 18 11.79 3.64 2.06
C SER A 18 10.31 3.29 2.06
N ASN A 19 9.54 3.91 1.16
CA ASN A 19 8.13 3.58 1.01
C ASN A 19 8.07 2.08 0.67
N VAL A 20 7.72 1.27 1.63
CA VAL A 20 7.67 -0.21 1.56
C VAL A 20 6.80 -0.69 0.39
N TYR A 21 6.02 0.21 -0.18
CA TYR A 21 5.09 -0.04 -1.28
C TYR A 21 5.59 0.43 -2.65
N ASP A 22 6.78 0.98 -2.73
CA ASP A 22 7.38 1.30 -4.02
C ASP A 22 7.85 -0.01 -4.67
N GLY A 23 7.58 -0.15 -5.96
CA GLY A 23 7.90 -1.35 -6.74
C GLY A 23 6.77 -1.76 -7.67
N ILE A 24 6.92 -2.94 -8.23
CA ILE A 24 5.95 -3.56 -9.13
C ILE A 24 5.15 -4.59 -8.34
N TRP A 25 3.83 -4.50 -8.40
CA TRP A 25 2.89 -5.38 -7.72
C TRP A 25 2.02 -6.08 -8.74
N GLU A 26 2.00 -7.40 -8.74
CA GLU A 26 1.14 -8.21 -9.59
C GLU A 26 -0.12 -8.60 -8.84
N VAL A 27 -1.27 -8.51 -9.47
CA VAL A 27 -2.54 -9.00 -8.93
C VAL A 27 -2.59 -10.51 -9.05
N THR A 28 -2.59 -11.20 -7.92
CA THR A 28 -2.59 -12.67 -7.85
C THR A 28 -3.96 -13.25 -7.52
N ASP A 29 -4.82 -12.49 -6.84
CA ASP A 29 -6.20 -12.91 -6.56
C ASP A 29 -7.14 -11.70 -6.39
N VAL A 30 -8.45 -11.98 -6.40
CA VAL A 30 -9.51 -11.00 -6.15
C VAL A 30 -10.57 -11.64 -5.25
N VAL A 31 -10.87 -11.02 -4.12
CA VAL A 31 -11.83 -11.49 -3.12
C VAL A 31 -13.00 -10.50 -3.02
N GLY A 32 -14.23 -10.98 -3.07
CA GLY A 32 -15.43 -10.15 -2.97
C GLY A 32 -16.60 -10.66 -3.80
N GLU A 33 -17.74 -9.97 -3.75
CA GLU A 33 -18.99 -10.43 -4.36
C GLU A 33 -18.99 -10.40 -5.90
N SER A 34 -18.27 -9.49 -6.52
CA SER A 34 -18.17 -9.35 -7.98
C SER A 34 -16.90 -9.97 -8.56
N TRP A 35 -16.39 -10.98 -7.91
CA TRP A 35 -15.06 -11.51 -8.14
C TRP A 35 -14.82 -12.13 -9.53
N PHE A 36 -15.82 -12.79 -10.11
CA PHE A 36 -15.59 -13.63 -11.29
C PHE A 36 -15.10 -12.84 -12.53
N SER A 37 -15.80 -11.79 -12.87
CA SER A 37 -15.41 -10.95 -14.02
C SER A 37 -14.12 -10.17 -13.76
N LEU A 38 -13.90 -9.79 -12.50
CA LEU A 38 -12.73 -9.04 -12.08
C LEU A 38 -11.48 -9.91 -11.99
N LYS A 39 -11.58 -11.17 -11.52
CA LYS A 39 -10.47 -12.14 -11.57
C LYS A 39 -9.94 -12.27 -12.98
N LYS A 40 -10.81 -12.58 -13.94
CA LYS A 40 -10.42 -12.74 -15.34
C LYS A 40 -9.77 -11.51 -15.95
N ARG A 41 -10.16 -10.32 -15.48
CA ARG A 41 -9.69 -9.04 -16.02
C ARG A 41 -8.38 -8.57 -15.40
N HIS A 42 -8.16 -8.84 -14.11
CA HIS A 42 -7.10 -8.21 -13.33
C HIS A 42 -5.96 -9.14 -12.92
N ILE A 43 -6.20 -10.46 -12.78
CA ILE A 43 -5.12 -11.40 -12.43
C ILE A 43 -4.02 -11.36 -13.50
N GLY A 44 -2.77 -11.33 -13.04
CA GLY A 44 -1.57 -11.20 -13.87
C GLY A 44 -1.32 -9.78 -14.38
N LYS A 45 -2.13 -8.79 -13.99
CA LYS A 45 -1.89 -7.38 -14.29
C LYS A 45 -1.08 -6.73 -13.17
N THR A 46 -0.29 -5.73 -13.53
CA THR A 46 0.60 -5.06 -12.60
C THR A 46 0.15 -3.64 -12.28
N GLN A 47 0.50 -3.19 -11.09
CA GLN A 47 0.46 -1.82 -10.65
C GLN A 47 1.84 -1.42 -10.13
N GLN A 48 2.39 -0.37 -10.69
CA GLN A 48 3.70 0.16 -10.29
C GLN A 48 3.53 1.39 -9.40
N PHE A 49 4.35 1.45 -8.37
CA PHE A 49 4.47 2.62 -7.50
C PHE A 49 5.94 3.01 -7.39
N TYR A 50 6.23 4.27 -7.68
CA TYR A 50 7.54 4.88 -7.48
C TYR A 50 7.36 6.23 -6.80
N LYS A 51 8.44 6.80 -6.33
CA LYS A 51 8.42 8.11 -5.70
C LYS A 51 7.79 9.16 -6.62
N GLY A 52 6.57 9.58 -6.29
CA GLY A 52 5.82 10.60 -7.02
C GLY A 52 5.12 10.13 -8.30
N PHE A 53 5.12 8.83 -8.59
CA PHE A 53 4.59 8.26 -9.84
C PHE A 53 3.84 6.96 -9.57
N ALA A 54 2.78 6.71 -10.32
CA ALA A 54 2.10 5.43 -10.36
C ALA A 54 1.62 5.12 -11.79
N ASP A 55 1.75 3.86 -12.20
CA ASP A 55 1.26 3.36 -13.48
C ASP A 55 0.76 1.93 -13.35
N GLY A 56 -0.35 1.61 -13.99
CA GLY A 56 -0.84 0.25 -13.99
C GLY A 56 -2.35 0.09 -14.05
N VAL A 57 -2.79 -1.09 -13.62
CA VAL A 57 -4.16 -1.58 -13.82
C VAL A 57 -5.22 -0.81 -13.02
N PHE A 58 -4.86 -0.23 -11.88
CA PHE A 58 -5.82 0.47 -11.03
C PHE A 58 -5.87 1.96 -11.29
N PHE A 59 -4.70 2.60 -11.41
CA PHE A 59 -4.62 4.03 -11.69
C PHE A 59 -3.24 4.46 -12.17
N ASN A 60 -3.25 5.60 -12.86
CA ASN A 60 -2.04 6.26 -13.31
C ASN A 60 -1.91 7.62 -12.63
N CYS A 61 -0.72 7.97 -12.19
CA CYS A 61 -0.41 9.26 -11.64
C CYS A 61 0.92 9.76 -12.19
N ASN A 62 0.89 10.94 -12.77
CA ASN A 62 2.05 11.53 -13.41
C ASN A 62 3.14 11.87 -12.37
N TYR A 63 4.36 11.93 -12.87
CA TYR A 63 5.55 12.26 -12.10
C TYR A 63 5.33 13.48 -11.20
N ARG A 64 5.69 13.34 -9.93
CA ARG A 64 5.52 14.32 -8.84
C ARG A 64 4.07 14.56 -8.34
N GLY A 65 3.08 13.90 -8.92
CA GLY A 65 1.69 14.04 -8.50
C GLY A 65 1.24 13.06 -7.40
N LEU A 66 2.01 12.01 -7.14
CA LEU A 66 1.64 10.99 -6.17
C LEU A 66 2.05 11.39 -4.75
N VAL A 67 1.07 11.53 -3.88
CA VAL A 67 1.27 11.78 -2.45
C VAL A 67 0.89 10.52 -1.67
N THR A 68 1.75 10.15 -0.72
CA THR A 68 1.57 8.98 0.12
C THR A 68 1.39 9.38 1.56
N THR A 69 0.32 8.88 2.20
CA THR A 69 0.09 8.99 3.64
C THR A 69 -0.13 7.60 4.22
N GLY A 70 0.24 7.37 5.47
CA GLY A 70 0.12 6.06 6.09
C GLY A 70 -0.35 6.13 7.54
N ASN A 71 -1.10 5.10 7.95
CA ASN A 71 -1.50 4.86 9.32
C ASN A 71 -1.20 3.42 9.71
N ARG A 72 -0.93 3.19 10.99
CA ARG A 72 -0.76 1.86 11.57
C ARG A 72 -1.87 1.59 12.57
N TYR A 73 -2.34 0.36 12.59
CA TYR A 73 -3.40 -0.13 13.49
C TYR A 73 -2.98 -1.46 14.09
N THR A 74 -3.57 -1.83 15.21
CA THR A 74 -3.67 -3.24 15.59
C THR A 74 -4.67 -3.93 14.65
N LEU A 75 -4.60 -5.26 14.54
CA LEU A 75 -5.55 -6.01 13.71
C LEU A 75 -7.00 -5.77 14.16
N ASP A 76 -7.25 -5.77 15.46
CA ASP A 76 -8.59 -5.54 16.02
C ASP A 76 -9.12 -4.13 15.69
N GLU A 77 -8.29 -3.10 15.85
CA GLU A 77 -8.66 -1.73 15.48
C GLU A 77 -9.00 -1.62 14.00
N PHE A 78 -8.19 -2.26 13.15
CA PHE A 78 -8.39 -2.28 11.70
C PHE A 78 -9.71 -2.94 11.32
N LEU A 79 -9.96 -4.17 11.80
CA LEU A 79 -11.17 -4.93 11.50
C LEU A 79 -12.45 -4.29 12.05
N ASN A 80 -12.35 -3.44 13.07
CA ASN A 80 -13.48 -2.70 13.63
C ASN A 80 -13.83 -1.42 12.86
N LYS A 81 -12.98 -0.97 11.94
CA LYS A 81 -13.27 0.20 11.13
C LYS A 81 -14.30 -0.11 10.04
N LYS A 82 -15.32 0.75 9.92
CA LYS A 82 -16.39 0.61 8.92
C LYS A 82 -15.86 0.54 7.47
N GLU A 83 -14.81 1.30 7.18
CA GLU A 83 -14.19 1.35 5.86
C GLU A 83 -13.53 0.02 5.45
N PHE A 84 -13.12 -0.81 6.43
CA PHE A 84 -12.44 -2.09 6.19
C PHE A 84 -13.31 -3.31 6.50
N ARG A 85 -14.63 -3.15 6.55
CA ARG A 85 -15.57 -4.25 6.85
C ARG A 85 -15.43 -5.48 5.95
N LEU A 86 -14.97 -5.31 4.72
CA LEU A 86 -14.74 -6.41 3.79
C LEU A 86 -13.62 -7.33 4.26
N PHE A 87 -12.59 -6.80 4.86
CA PHE A 87 -11.49 -7.60 5.42
C PHE A 87 -12.00 -8.51 6.55
N ARG A 88 -12.92 -8.04 7.39
CA ARG A 88 -13.55 -8.88 8.40
C ARG A 88 -14.41 -9.98 7.76
N LYS A 89 -15.18 -9.65 6.71
CA LYS A 89 -16.06 -10.61 6.02
C LYS A 89 -15.25 -11.75 5.39
N TYR A 90 -14.09 -11.46 4.84
CA TYR A 90 -13.25 -12.41 4.10
C TYR A 90 -11.96 -12.76 4.85
N GLN A 91 -11.97 -12.66 6.16
CA GLN A 91 -10.79 -12.85 7.01
C GLN A 91 -10.11 -14.21 6.79
N ASP A 92 -10.90 -15.27 6.62
CA ASP A 92 -10.41 -16.63 6.44
C ASP A 92 -9.79 -16.86 5.06
N GLU A 93 -10.19 -16.05 4.05
CA GLU A 93 -9.70 -16.16 2.68
C GLU A 93 -8.42 -15.35 2.42
N LEU A 94 -8.17 -14.34 3.24
CA LEU A 94 -7.11 -13.34 2.98
C LEU A 94 -5.77 -13.68 3.60
N ASP A 95 -5.65 -14.77 4.34
CA ASP A 95 -4.38 -15.18 4.97
C ASP A 95 -3.70 -14.00 5.71
N MET A 96 -4.46 -13.35 6.58
CA MET A 96 -4.00 -12.18 7.33
C MET A 96 -3.05 -12.60 8.44
N VAL A 97 -1.79 -12.19 8.34
CA VAL A 97 -0.72 -12.58 9.26
C VAL A 97 -0.35 -11.43 10.18
N GLY A 98 -0.16 -11.75 11.46
CA GLY A 98 0.38 -10.82 12.46
C GLY A 98 -0.67 -10.00 13.20
N THR A 99 -0.20 -9.10 14.04
CA THR A 99 -1.03 -8.29 14.94
C THR A 99 -1.12 -6.82 14.53
N LYS A 100 -0.29 -6.40 13.57
CA LYS A 100 -0.19 -5.01 13.10
C LYS A 100 -0.59 -4.90 11.64
N VAL A 101 -1.27 -3.81 11.33
CA VAL A 101 -1.75 -3.51 9.98
C VAL A 101 -1.27 -2.12 9.58
N SER A 102 -0.67 -2.02 8.42
CA SER A 102 -0.31 -0.73 7.80
C SER A 102 -1.29 -0.42 6.68
N VAL A 103 -1.87 0.76 6.71
CA VAL A 103 -2.74 1.27 5.65
C VAL A 103 -2.08 2.47 5.02
N THR A 104 -1.69 2.35 3.78
CA THR A 104 -1.11 3.42 2.97
C THR A 104 -2.15 3.95 2.00
N ARG A 105 -2.33 5.26 1.97
CA ARG A 105 -3.20 5.92 1.01
C ARG A 105 -2.36 6.65 -0.02
N LYS A 106 -2.57 6.30 -1.28
CA LYS A 106 -1.95 6.95 -2.44
C LYS A 106 -2.96 7.93 -3.04
N THR A 107 -2.61 9.22 -3.11
CA THR A 107 -3.45 10.29 -3.67
C THR A 107 -2.72 10.92 -4.84
N CYS A 108 -3.38 10.97 -6.00
CA CYS A 108 -2.84 11.66 -7.16
C CYS A 108 -3.30 13.12 -7.21
N THR A 109 -2.35 14.05 -7.25
CA THR A 109 -2.63 15.50 -7.31
C THR A 109 -2.26 16.12 -8.66
N GLY A 110 -1.57 15.37 -9.55
CA GLY A 110 -0.93 15.88 -10.77
C GLY A 110 -1.65 15.57 -12.09
N ASN A 111 -2.79 14.90 -12.09
CA ASN A 111 -3.49 14.59 -13.34
C ASN A 111 -4.38 15.73 -13.78
N TYR A 112 -4.12 16.28 -14.97
CA TYR A 112 -4.92 17.30 -15.63
C TYR A 112 -6.39 16.90 -15.84
N LEU A 113 -6.71 15.61 -15.84
CA LEU A 113 -8.06 15.07 -16.05
C LEU A 113 -8.82 14.80 -14.76
N ALA A 114 -8.21 14.91 -13.62
CA ALA A 114 -8.85 14.54 -12.37
C ALA A 114 -8.71 15.65 -11.32
N ASN A 115 -9.64 16.57 -11.29
CA ASN A 115 -10.05 17.27 -10.05
C ASN A 115 -10.57 16.28 -8.97
N ARG A 116 -10.31 14.99 -9.13
CA ARG A 116 -10.67 13.92 -8.22
C ARG A 116 -9.43 13.50 -7.46
N LYS A 117 -9.38 13.88 -6.19
CA LYS A 117 -8.52 13.22 -5.21
C LYS A 117 -8.96 11.75 -5.13
N VAL A 118 -8.42 10.92 -6.00
CA VAL A 118 -8.68 9.47 -5.91
C VAL A 118 -7.74 8.93 -4.85
N MET A 119 -8.31 8.50 -3.75
CA MET A 119 -7.58 7.94 -2.63
C MET A 119 -7.67 6.41 -2.70
N TYR A 120 -6.53 5.75 -2.83
CA TYR A 120 -6.45 4.30 -2.92
C TYR A 120 -5.83 3.75 -1.64
N PRO A 121 -6.60 3.08 -0.77
CA PRO A 121 -6.04 2.39 0.38
C PRO A 121 -5.34 1.10 -0.05
N ILE A 122 -4.07 0.99 0.31
CA ILE A 122 -3.27 -0.22 0.21
C ILE A 122 -3.01 -0.71 1.62
N VAL A 123 -3.37 -1.94 1.89
CA VAL A 123 -3.28 -2.56 3.21
C VAL A 123 -2.21 -3.64 3.19
N ASN A 124 -1.30 -3.60 4.16
CA ASN A 124 -0.39 -4.70 4.44
C ASN A 124 -0.57 -5.16 5.87
N PHE A 125 -0.56 -6.46 6.02
CA PHE A 125 -0.34 -7.13 7.29
C PHE A 125 1.18 -7.29 7.50
N GLU A 126 1.63 -8.01 8.50
CA GLU A 126 3.07 -8.19 8.76
C GLU A 126 3.83 -8.98 7.68
N ASN A 127 3.11 -9.49 6.68
CA ASN A 127 3.71 -10.10 5.49
C ASN A 127 3.99 -9.02 4.44
N TRP A 128 5.26 -8.69 4.24
CA TRP A 128 5.70 -7.60 3.36
C TRP A 128 5.58 -7.92 1.86
N ASP A 129 5.47 -9.20 1.51
CA ASP A 129 5.38 -9.66 0.12
C ASP A 129 3.96 -9.54 -0.44
N LYS A 130 2.96 -9.35 0.43
CA LYS A 130 1.56 -9.18 0.07
C LYS A 130 1.03 -7.80 0.43
N ALA A 131 0.28 -7.23 -0.50
CA ALA A 131 -0.51 -6.02 -0.28
C ALA A 131 -1.95 -6.25 -0.74
N PHE A 132 -2.88 -5.55 -0.12
CA PHE A 132 -4.30 -5.64 -0.42
C PHE A 132 -4.79 -4.28 -0.85
N TYR A 133 -5.39 -4.21 -2.03
CA TYR A 133 -6.00 -3.00 -2.55
C TYR A 133 -7.52 -3.11 -2.49
N LEU A 134 -8.14 -2.21 -1.72
CA LEU A 134 -9.59 -2.17 -1.55
C LEU A 134 -10.20 -1.18 -2.54
N SER A 135 -11.08 -1.65 -3.42
CA SER A 135 -11.82 -0.81 -4.36
C SER A 135 -13.16 -1.42 -4.73
N ASN A 136 -14.19 -0.58 -4.78
CA ASN A 136 -15.53 -0.94 -5.28
C ASN A 136 -16.13 -2.25 -4.71
N GLY A 137 -15.92 -2.49 -3.42
CA GLY A 137 -16.48 -3.66 -2.74
C GLY A 137 -15.73 -4.97 -2.97
N VAL A 138 -14.52 -4.92 -3.54
CA VAL A 138 -13.63 -6.06 -3.71
C VAL A 138 -12.25 -5.75 -3.14
N ILE A 139 -11.53 -6.80 -2.77
CA ILE A 139 -10.15 -6.77 -2.31
C ILE A 139 -9.29 -7.44 -3.38
N TYR A 140 -8.36 -6.70 -3.93
CA TYR A 140 -7.34 -7.23 -4.83
C TYR A 140 -6.14 -7.66 -3.99
N VAL A 141 -5.74 -8.92 -4.13
CA VAL A 141 -4.51 -9.45 -3.52
C VAL A 141 -3.37 -9.21 -4.49
N MET A 142 -2.32 -8.57 -4.03
CA MET A 142 -1.14 -8.24 -4.82
C MET A 142 0.10 -8.81 -4.19
N GLU A 143 1.00 -9.33 -5.00
CA GLU A 143 2.33 -9.79 -4.60
C GLU A 143 3.39 -8.95 -5.30
N GLN A 144 4.49 -8.70 -4.59
CA GLN A 144 5.58 -7.91 -5.16
C GLN A 144 6.35 -8.74 -6.18
N ASP A 145 6.49 -8.20 -7.38
CA ASP A 145 7.30 -8.81 -8.42
C ASP A 145 8.77 -8.41 -8.26
N TRP A 146 9.55 -9.33 -7.72
CA TRP A 146 10.99 -9.17 -7.53
C TRP A 146 11.82 -9.50 -8.78
N SER A 147 11.21 -10.02 -9.84
CA SER A 147 11.91 -10.44 -11.06
C SER A 147 12.43 -9.27 -11.91
N SER A 148 11.99 -8.07 -11.59
CA SER A 148 12.27 -6.85 -12.37
C SER A 148 13.42 -6.00 -11.82
N TYR A 149 14.20 -6.53 -10.85
CA TYR A 149 15.35 -5.84 -10.24
C TYR A 149 16.68 -6.43 -10.67
#